data_03073ffd6d9a7030e411467b5c13fd88
#
_entry.id   03073ffd6d9a7030e411467b5c13fd88
#
_cell.length_a   1.000
_cell.length_b   1.000
_cell.length_c   1.000
_cell.angle_alpha   90.00
_cell.angle_beta   90.00
_cell.angle_gamma   90.00
#
_symmetry.space_group_name_H-M   'P 1'
#
loop_
_entity.id
_entity.type
_entity.pdbx_description
1 polymer ?
#
loop_
_entity_poly.entity_id
_entity_poly.type
_entity_poly.pdbx_seq_one_letter_code
_entity_poly.pdbx_strand_id
1 'polypeptide(L)'
;MKNPKKYANRELFIGSVTDPYNPQEEVYGRTRTLLTELQDSGAKLSIATKSDLILRDLDLIKTFPDARVSWSINTLDETFKDDMDKAVSIERRLAAMKAFNKAGVRTTCFISPIFPAITDVKAIIGQAKGYCNLIWLENLNLRGNYKAVIMDYIAGKYPNLLSFFCAACDCQLFLSQRNQKVSTKGRNASGGRMFCNHRNGA
;
A
#
# COMPACT_ATOMS: atom_id res chain seq x y z
N MET A 1 13.26 23.59 5.09
CA MET A 1 12.36 23.48 6.29
C MET A 1 12.98 24.25 7.46
N LYS A 2 12.20 25.07 8.21
CA LYS A 2 12.79 25.94 9.28
C LYS A 2 13.33 25.20 10.52
N ASN A 3 12.82 24.03 10.86
CA ASN A 3 13.31 23.23 12.00
C ASN A 3 12.98 21.74 11.81
N PRO A 4 13.83 20.96 11.15
CA PRO A 4 13.59 19.53 10.93
C PRO A 4 13.64 18.71 12.22
N LYS A 5 14.42 19.12 13.24
CA LYS A 5 14.57 18.40 14.51
C LYS A 5 13.28 18.28 15.33
N LYS A 6 12.24 19.08 15.03
CA LYS A 6 10.91 18.93 15.66
C LYS A 6 10.24 17.57 15.35
N TYR A 7 10.73 16.87 14.33
CA TYR A 7 10.24 15.55 13.93
C TYR A 7 11.06 14.40 14.54
N ALA A 8 12.05 14.67 15.38
CA ALA A 8 12.84 13.63 16.03
C ALA A 8 11.93 12.61 16.74
N ASN A 9 12.22 11.33 16.51
CA ASN A 9 11.46 10.19 17.01
C ASN A 9 9.98 10.09 16.54
N ARG A 10 9.53 10.99 15.66
CA ARG A 10 8.19 10.90 15.07
C ARG A 10 8.21 10.07 13.80
N GLU A 11 7.14 9.33 13.55
CA GLU A 11 6.93 8.62 12.29
C GLU A 11 6.35 9.59 11.26
N LEU A 12 7.05 9.74 10.14
CA LEU A 12 6.62 10.50 8.98
C LEU A 12 6.19 9.51 7.89
N PHE A 13 4.92 9.58 7.50
CA PHE A 13 4.39 8.76 6.41
C PHE A 13 4.21 9.60 5.15
N ILE A 14 4.86 9.17 4.05
CA ILE A 14 4.80 9.82 2.73
C ILE A 14 4.12 8.85 1.76
N GLY A 15 3.13 9.33 1.00
CA GLY A 15 2.42 8.51 0.02
C GLY A 15 1.06 7.99 0.48
N SER A 16 0.43 8.66 1.46
CA SER A 16 -0.89 8.27 1.97
C SER A 16 -2.05 8.57 1.01
N VAL A 17 -1.90 9.56 0.12
CA VAL A 17 -2.95 10.01 -0.80
C VAL A 17 -2.50 9.88 -2.24
N THR A 18 -1.29 10.35 -2.55
CA THR A 18 -0.71 10.29 -3.90
C THR A 18 0.67 9.65 -3.83
N ASP A 19 1.08 8.99 -4.90
CA ASP A 19 2.42 8.40 -4.99
C ASP A 19 3.48 9.52 -5.00
N PRO A 20 4.40 9.57 -4.04
CA PRO A 20 5.45 10.57 -3.98
C PRO A 20 6.48 10.43 -5.11
N TYR A 21 6.51 9.27 -5.79
CA TYR A 21 7.38 8.98 -6.93
C TYR A 21 6.59 8.83 -8.23
N ASN A 22 5.55 9.68 -8.41
CA ASN A 22 4.84 9.81 -9.67
C ASN A 22 5.76 10.39 -10.76
N PRO A 23 5.39 10.33 -12.06
CA PRO A 23 6.25 10.78 -13.16
C PRO A 23 6.74 12.24 -13.03
N GLN A 24 6.00 13.12 -12.38
CA GLN A 24 6.40 14.52 -12.18
C GLN A 24 7.58 14.64 -11.19
N GLU A 25 7.74 13.68 -10.29
CA GLU A 25 8.86 13.67 -9.34
C GLU A 25 10.22 13.54 -10.04
N GLU A 26 10.27 12.89 -11.20
CA GLU A 26 11.50 12.81 -12.00
C GLU A 26 11.97 14.19 -12.45
N VAL A 27 11.03 15.08 -12.77
CA VAL A 27 11.30 16.43 -13.26
C VAL A 27 11.54 17.41 -12.10
N TYR A 28 10.69 17.38 -11.09
CA TYR A 28 10.66 18.42 -10.05
C TYR A 28 11.46 18.07 -8.79
N GLY A 29 11.78 16.82 -8.53
CA GLY A 29 12.60 16.38 -7.39
C GLY A 29 12.08 16.80 -6.01
N ARG A 30 10.76 16.97 -5.85
CA ARG A 30 10.17 17.50 -4.60
C ARG A 30 10.32 16.52 -3.44
N THR A 31 10.13 15.22 -3.71
CA THR A 31 10.32 14.19 -2.69
C THR A 31 11.77 14.10 -2.28
N ARG A 32 12.71 14.13 -3.24
CA ARG A 32 14.14 14.15 -2.95
C ARG A 32 14.52 15.37 -2.13
N THR A 33 14.05 16.57 -2.49
CA THR A 33 14.29 17.81 -1.72
C THR A 33 13.77 17.66 -0.30
N LEU A 34 12.56 17.13 -0.10
CA LEU A 34 12.00 16.91 1.22
C LEU A 34 12.83 15.94 2.06
N LEU A 35 13.29 14.83 1.46
CA LEU A 35 14.14 13.84 2.14
C LEU A 35 15.48 14.45 2.55
N THR A 36 16.10 15.24 1.66
CA THR A 36 17.36 15.96 1.98
C THR A 36 17.19 16.91 3.16
N GLU A 37 16.08 17.65 3.23
CA GLU A 37 15.81 18.53 4.37
C GLU A 37 15.51 17.79 5.68
N LEU A 38 15.05 16.53 5.59
CA LEU A 38 14.66 15.72 6.75
C LEU A 38 15.75 14.74 7.22
N GLN A 39 16.81 14.50 6.45
CA GLN A 39 17.81 13.46 6.73
C GLN A 39 18.40 13.52 8.15
N ASP A 40 18.64 14.75 8.68
CA ASP A 40 19.21 14.97 10.03
C ASP A 40 18.14 15.26 11.10
N SER A 41 16.87 14.99 10.79
CA SER A 41 15.77 15.27 11.71
C SER A 41 15.67 14.28 12.87
N GLY A 42 16.19 13.06 12.71
CA GLY A 42 15.96 11.93 13.63
C GLY A 42 14.55 11.35 13.53
N ALA A 43 13.81 11.66 12.46
CA ALA A 43 12.49 11.10 12.21
C ALA A 43 12.57 9.64 11.76
N LYS A 44 11.53 8.87 12.07
CA LYS A 44 11.28 7.56 11.46
C LYS A 44 10.54 7.78 10.15
N LEU A 45 10.95 7.09 9.09
CA LEU A 45 10.43 7.32 7.75
C LEU A 45 9.65 6.11 7.25
N SER A 46 8.40 6.32 6.82
CA SER A 46 7.59 5.34 6.10
C SER A 46 7.17 5.91 4.76
N ILE A 47 7.46 5.20 3.67
CA ILE A 47 7.09 5.61 2.31
C ILE A 47 6.25 4.52 1.67
N ALA A 48 5.14 4.90 1.00
CA ALA A 48 4.37 4.00 0.14
C ALA A 48 4.47 4.46 -1.32
N THR A 49 4.76 3.53 -2.23
CA THR A 49 4.90 3.83 -3.66
C THR A 49 4.55 2.63 -4.54
N LYS A 50 4.31 2.89 -5.82
CA LYS A 50 4.22 1.91 -6.91
C LYS A 50 5.37 2.10 -7.92
N SER A 51 6.36 2.95 -7.59
CA SER A 51 7.41 3.36 -8.52
C SER A 51 8.76 2.76 -8.13
N ASP A 52 9.60 2.55 -9.10
CA ASP A 52 11.03 2.24 -8.94
C ASP A 52 11.92 3.50 -8.98
N LEU A 53 11.36 4.67 -9.30
CA LEU A 53 12.07 5.95 -9.24
C LEU A 53 12.66 6.22 -7.85
N ILE A 54 12.06 5.66 -6.80
CA ILE A 54 12.55 5.72 -5.42
C ILE A 54 13.99 5.18 -5.26
N LEU A 55 14.47 4.34 -6.19
CA LEU A 55 15.85 3.85 -6.18
C LEU A 55 16.88 4.98 -6.23
N ARG A 56 16.53 6.11 -6.89
CA ARG A 56 17.34 7.33 -6.93
C ARG A 56 17.67 7.86 -5.54
N ASP A 57 16.76 7.67 -4.59
CA ASP A 57 16.81 8.26 -3.25
C ASP A 57 17.19 7.24 -2.16
N LEU A 58 17.66 6.06 -2.55
CA LEU A 58 18.08 5.01 -1.62
C LEU A 58 19.21 5.49 -0.68
N ASP A 59 20.13 6.29 -1.18
CA ASP A 59 21.22 6.91 -0.45
C ASP A 59 20.70 7.77 0.72
N LEU A 60 19.70 8.59 0.47
CA LEU A 60 19.07 9.45 1.48
C LEU A 60 18.20 8.65 2.46
N ILE A 61 17.39 7.71 1.94
CA ILE A 61 16.46 6.93 2.78
C ILE A 61 17.22 6.11 3.81
N LYS A 62 18.40 5.58 3.46
CA LYS A 62 19.25 4.82 4.39
C LYS A 62 19.78 5.64 5.57
N THR A 63 19.80 6.96 5.49
CA THR A 63 20.31 7.81 6.58
C THR A 63 19.31 7.96 7.73
N PHE A 64 18.04 7.64 7.49
CA PHE A 64 17.03 7.70 8.55
C PHE A 64 17.18 6.54 9.54
N PRO A 65 17.05 6.80 10.84
CA PRO A 65 17.30 5.78 11.89
C PRO A 65 16.35 4.60 11.82
N ASP A 66 15.15 4.81 11.28
CA ASP A 66 14.13 3.77 11.06
C ASP A 66 13.39 4.09 9.76
N ALA A 67 13.87 3.53 8.67
CA ALA A 67 13.27 3.69 7.35
C ALA A 67 12.51 2.42 6.93
N ARG A 68 11.33 2.63 6.39
CA ARG A 68 10.48 1.57 5.83
C ARG A 68 9.88 2.01 4.50
N VAL A 69 9.93 1.14 3.51
CA VAL A 69 9.31 1.39 2.21
C VAL A 69 8.34 0.27 1.87
N SER A 70 7.15 0.65 1.42
CA SER A 70 6.08 -0.27 1.01
C SER A 70 5.81 -0.14 -0.48
N TRP A 71 5.78 -1.27 -1.19
CA TRP A 71 5.32 -1.32 -2.58
C TRP A 71 3.95 -1.96 -2.67
N SER A 72 3.00 -1.25 -3.32
CA SER A 72 1.69 -1.84 -3.64
C SER A 72 1.83 -2.79 -4.83
N ILE A 73 1.49 -4.06 -4.61
CA ILE A 73 1.48 -5.13 -5.60
C ILE A 73 0.21 -5.93 -5.40
N ASN A 74 -0.81 -5.72 -6.24
CA ASN A 74 -2.12 -6.35 -6.09
C ASN A 74 -2.41 -7.42 -7.15
N THR A 75 -1.47 -7.64 -8.07
CA THR A 75 -1.53 -8.65 -9.11
C THR A 75 -0.13 -8.97 -9.61
N LEU A 76 0.03 -10.09 -10.31
CA LEU A 76 1.19 -10.41 -11.14
C LEU A 76 0.84 -10.35 -12.65
N ASP A 77 -0.41 -10.06 -12.98
CA ASP A 77 -0.88 -9.87 -14.36
C ASP A 77 -0.71 -8.40 -14.76
N GLU A 78 0.18 -8.14 -15.71
CA GLU A 78 0.47 -6.80 -16.19
C GLU A 78 -0.74 -6.19 -16.92
N THR A 79 -1.59 -6.99 -17.57
CA THR A 79 -2.80 -6.50 -18.23
C THR A 79 -3.78 -5.96 -17.20
N PHE A 80 -4.03 -6.72 -16.14
CA PHE A 80 -4.87 -6.25 -15.04
C PHE A 80 -4.28 -5.03 -14.34
N LYS A 81 -2.94 -5.00 -14.15
CA LYS A 81 -2.23 -3.84 -13.57
C LYS A 81 -2.44 -2.59 -14.44
N ASP A 82 -2.30 -2.71 -15.77
CA ASP A 82 -2.45 -1.58 -16.71
C ASP A 82 -3.89 -1.05 -16.78
N ASP A 83 -4.87 -1.92 -16.56
CA ASP A 83 -6.27 -1.52 -16.41
C ASP A 83 -6.50 -0.74 -15.09
N MET A 84 -5.81 -1.09 -14.01
CA MET A 84 -6.01 -0.53 -12.67
C MET A 84 -5.15 0.71 -12.40
N ASP A 85 -3.90 0.75 -12.85
CA ASP A 85 -3.00 1.89 -12.65
C ASP A 85 -1.99 2.05 -13.80
N LYS A 86 -1.45 3.26 -13.92
CA LYS A 86 -0.45 3.61 -14.93
C LYS A 86 0.99 3.65 -14.37
N ALA A 87 1.20 3.05 -13.21
CA ALA A 87 2.52 2.98 -12.61
C ALA A 87 3.41 1.94 -13.31
N VAL A 88 4.66 1.85 -12.88
CA VAL A 88 5.64 0.93 -13.48
C VAL A 88 5.22 -0.54 -13.36
N SER A 89 5.82 -1.41 -14.17
CA SER A 89 5.52 -2.85 -14.18
C SER A 89 5.72 -3.50 -12.81
N ILE A 90 5.06 -4.62 -12.60
CA ILE A 90 5.19 -5.40 -11.35
C ILE A 90 6.63 -5.86 -11.15
N GLU A 91 7.31 -6.27 -12.23
CA GLU A 91 8.72 -6.67 -12.18
C GLU A 91 9.60 -5.53 -11.63
N ARG A 92 9.41 -4.29 -12.12
CA ARG A 92 10.17 -3.12 -11.67
C ARG A 92 9.89 -2.82 -10.18
N ARG A 93 8.64 -2.96 -9.72
CA ARG A 93 8.28 -2.80 -8.29
C ARG A 93 8.99 -3.84 -7.42
N LEU A 94 8.98 -5.11 -7.82
CA LEU A 94 9.66 -6.20 -7.12
C LEU A 94 11.18 -6.02 -7.11
N ALA A 95 11.76 -5.58 -8.22
CA ALA A 95 13.19 -5.30 -8.32
C ALA A 95 13.61 -4.15 -7.38
N ALA A 96 12.83 -3.07 -7.34
CA ALA A 96 13.07 -1.96 -6.41
C ALA A 96 12.97 -2.40 -4.94
N MET A 97 11.94 -3.16 -4.59
CA MET A 97 11.79 -3.72 -3.24
C MET A 97 12.98 -4.60 -2.86
N LYS A 98 13.44 -5.47 -3.75
CA LYS A 98 14.62 -6.31 -3.56
C LYS A 98 15.89 -5.49 -3.33
N ALA A 99 16.09 -4.41 -4.09
CA ALA A 99 17.25 -3.54 -3.96
C ALA A 99 17.29 -2.85 -2.59
N PHE A 100 16.14 -2.32 -2.13
CA PHE A 100 16.00 -1.72 -0.82
C PHE A 100 16.23 -2.71 0.32
N ASN A 101 15.67 -3.92 0.22
CA ASN A 101 15.88 -4.99 1.21
C ASN A 101 17.34 -5.37 1.32
N LYS A 102 18.03 -5.56 0.17
CA LYS A 102 19.47 -5.84 0.14
C LYS A 102 20.33 -4.70 0.74
N ALA A 103 19.86 -3.47 0.62
CA ALA A 103 20.52 -2.31 1.22
C ALA A 103 20.25 -2.13 2.73
N GLY A 104 19.49 -3.06 3.35
CA GLY A 104 19.18 -3.05 4.78
C GLY A 104 18.00 -2.16 5.17
N VAL A 105 17.28 -1.56 4.22
CA VAL A 105 16.04 -0.81 4.48
C VAL A 105 14.89 -1.79 4.66
N ARG A 106 14.06 -1.58 5.69
CA ARG A 106 12.87 -2.42 5.89
C ARG A 106 11.87 -2.24 4.76
N THR A 107 11.44 -3.35 4.17
CA THR A 107 10.55 -3.39 3.02
C THR A 107 9.25 -4.10 3.34
N THR A 108 8.16 -3.61 2.77
CA THR A 108 6.83 -4.20 2.90
C THR A 108 6.26 -4.46 1.50
N CYS A 109 5.82 -5.69 1.25
CA CYS A 109 4.94 -5.99 0.13
C CYS A 109 3.50 -5.69 0.57
N PHE A 110 2.90 -4.64 0.00
CA PHE A 110 1.54 -4.23 0.32
C PHE A 110 0.59 -4.75 -0.75
N ILE A 111 -0.11 -5.85 -0.46
CA ILE A 111 -1.10 -6.46 -1.36
C ILE A 111 -2.43 -5.74 -1.17
N SER A 112 -2.62 -4.64 -1.92
CA SER A 112 -3.78 -3.76 -1.80
C SER A 112 -4.11 -3.07 -3.12
N PRO A 113 -5.39 -3.01 -3.47
CA PRO A 113 -6.48 -3.81 -2.90
C PRO A 113 -6.46 -5.27 -3.38
N ILE A 114 -6.90 -6.19 -2.54
CA ILE A 114 -7.16 -7.58 -2.94
C ILE A 114 -8.50 -7.62 -3.66
N PHE A 115 -8.48 -7.95 -4.95
CA PHE A 115 -9.68 -8.23 -5.73
C PHE A 115 -10.03 -9.71 -5.56
N PRO A 116 -11.18 -10.03 -4.95
CA PRO A 116 -11.59 -11.41 -4.73
C PRO A 116 -11.63 -12.21 -6.05
N ALA A 117 -11.12 -13.44 -6.04
CA ALA A 117 -11.01 -14.35 -7.18
C ALA A 117 -10.15 -13.84 -8.37
N ILE A 118 -9.55 -12.63 -8.29
CA ILE A 118 -8.65 -12.06 -9.31
C ILE A 118 -7.22 -11.95 -8.77
N THR A 119 -7.06 -11.40 -7.56
CA THR A 119 -5.74 -11.29 -6.93
C THR A 119 -5.25 -12.64 -6.42
N ASP A 120 -4.23 -13.21 -7.05
CA ASP A 120 -3.56 -14.41 -6.53
C ASP A 120 -2.56 -14.02 -5.42
N VAL A 121 -3.08 -13.89 -4.21
CA VAL A 121 -2.30 -13.53 -3.01
C VAL A 121 -1.16 -14.53 -2.78
N LYS A 122 -1.38 -15.83 -3.02
CA LYS A 122 -0.37 -16.87 -2.81
C LYS A 122 0.80 -16.72 -3.77
N ALA A 123 0.53 -16.47 -5.04
CA ALA A 123 1.57 -16.24 -6.04
C ALA A 123 2.37 -14.98 -5.73
N ILE A 124 1.70 -13.86 -5.34
CA ILE A 124 2.38 -12.60 -4.95
C ILE A 124 3.31 -12.84 -3.75
N ILE A 125 2.82 -13.53 -2.71
CA ILE A 125 3.63 -13.90 -1.54
C ILE A 125 4.84 -14.74 -1.97
N GLY A 126 4.64 -15.70 -2.87
CA GLY A 126 5.71 -16.54 -3.42
C GLY A 126 6.82 -15.73 -4.06
N GLN A 127 6.49 -14.67 -4.80
CA GLN A 127 7.44 -13.77 -5.45
C GLN A 127 8.13 -12.82 -4.47
N ALA A 128 7.39 -12.32 -3.47
CA ALA A 128 7.88 -11.26 -2.57
C ALA A 128 8.64 -11.77 -1.35
N LYS A 129 8.34 -12.96 -0.83
CA LYS A 129 8.77 -13.47 0.49
C LYS A 129 10.28 -13.48 0.74
N GLY A 130 11.10 -13.51 -0.30
CA GLY A 130 12.56 -13.48 -0.16
C GLY A 130 13.15 -12.06 -0.12
N TYR A 131 12.31 -11.04 -0.30
CA TYR A 131 12.74 -9.67 -0.57
C TYR A 131 11.98 -8.61 0.23
N CYS A 132 11.13 -9.02 1.18
CA CYS A 132 10.44 -8.12 2.09
C CYS A 132 10.45 -8.64 3.53
N ASN A 133 10.38 -7.69 4.45
CA ASN A 133 10.34 -7.97 5.90
C ASN A 133 8.90 -8.17 6.40
N LEU A 134 7.93 -7.61 5.66
CA LEU A 134 6.52 -7.66 6.02
C LEU A 134 5.66 -7.82 4.76
N ILE A 135 4.60 -8.59 4.87
CA ILE A 135 3.52 -8.64 3.89
C ILE A 135 2.27 -8.08 4.56
N TRP A 136 1.69 -7.05 3.96
CA TRP A 136 0.47 -6.43 4.44
C TRP A 136 -0.64 -6.66 3.44
N LEU A 137 -1.80 -7.08 3.93
CA LEU A 137 -2.97 -7.45 3.15
C LEU A 137 -4.11 -6.47 3.42
N GLU A 138 -4.72 -5.95 2.36
CA GLU A 138 -5.90 -5.10 2.47
C GLU A 138 -6.94 -5.48 1.42
N ASN A 139 -8.14 -5.78 1.87
CA ASN A 139 -9.24 -6.14 0.98
C ASN A 139 -9.75 -4.93 0.20
N LEU A 140 -10.25 -5.19 -1.00
CA LEU A 140 -10.96 -4.19 -1.80
C LEU A 140 -12.14 -3.63 -1.00
N ASN A 141 -12.18 -2.31 -0.90
CA ASN A 141 -13.24 -1.58 -0.20
C ASN A 141 -14.05 -0.76 -1.20
N LEU A 142 -15.22 -1.28 -1.58
CA LEU A 142 -16.10 -0.67 -2.56
C LEU A 142 -17.03 0.36 -1.92
N ARG A 143 -16.60 1.64 -1.92
CA ARG A 143 -17.37 2.77 -1.36
C ARG A 143 -17.47 3.93 -2.35
N GLY A 144 -18.54 4.71 -2.23
CA GLY A 144 -18.76 5.92 -3.03
C GLY A 144 -18.74 5.65 -4.52
N ASN A 145 -18.29 6.64 -5.31
CA ASN A 145 -18.25 6.58 -6.76
C ASN A 145 -17.28 5.51 -7.30
N TYR A 146 -16.27 5.13 -6.51
CA TYR A 146 -15.31 4.09 -6.87
C TYR A 146 -16.00 2.72 -7.08
N LYS A 147 -17.06 2.44 -6.31
CA LYS A 147 -17.84 1.20 -6.44
C LYS A 147 -18.38 1.03 -7.87
N ALA A 148 -19.03 2.05 -8.42
CA ALA A 148 -19.62 1.97 -9.76
C ALA A 148 -18.55 1.63 -10.82
N VAL A 149 -17.42 2.35 -10.79
CA VAL A 149 -16.31 2.14 -11.73
C VAL A 149 -15.77 0.72 -11.68
N ILE A 150 -15.56 0.17 -10.49
CA ILE A 150 -15.07 -1.21 -10.34
C ILE A 150 -16.13 -2.23 -10.78
N MET A 151 -17.40 -2.02 -10.44
CA MET A 151 -18.46 -2.94 -10.84
C MET A 151 -18.65 -2.98 -12.36
N ASP A 152 -18.57 -1.83 -13.02
CA ASP A 152 -18.62 -1.73 -14.49
C ASP A 152 -17.42 -2.44 -15.14
N TYR A 153 -16.22 -2.28 -14.57
CA TYR A 153 -15.03 -2.99 -15.01
C TYR A 153 -15.18 -4.51 -14.86
N ILE A 154 -15.66 -4.98 -13.69
CA ILE A 154 -15.89 -6.41 -13.44
C ILE A 154 -16.96 -6.97 -14.39
N ALA A 155 -18.06 -6.24 -14.61
CA ALA A 155 -19.11 -6.65 -15.55
C ALA A 155 -18.58 -6.83 -16.98
N GLY A 156 -17.69 -5.94 -17.41
CA GLY A 156 -17.09 -5.99 -18.74
C GLY A 156 -16.00 -7.05 -18.92
N LYS A 157 -15.10 -7.18 -17.98
CA LYS A 157 -13.91 -8.04 -18.11
C LYS A 157 -14.08 -9.42 -17.46
N TYR A 158 -14.88 -9.52 -16.39
CA TYR A 158 -15.06 -10.74 -15.58
C TYR A 158 -16.54 -10.98 -15.26
N PRO A 159 -17.42 -11.11 -16.28
CA PRO A 159 -18.87 -11.20 -16.07
C PRO A 159 -19.27 -12.36 -15.14
N ASN A 160 -18.54 -13.46 -15.17
CA ASN A 160 -18.77 -14.62 -14.29
C ASN A 160 -18.51 -14.34 -12.81
N LEU A 161 -17.78 -13.27 -12.47
CA LEU A 161 -17.48 -12.87 -11.08
C LEU A 161 -18.44 -11.80 -10.55
N LEU A 162 -19.31 -11.23 -11.39
CA LEU A 162 -20.16 -10.10 -11.03
C LEU A 162 -21.04 -10.40 -9.82
N SER A 163 -21.69 -11.57 -9.79
CA SER A 163 -22.53 -12.01 -8.66
C SER A 163 -21.75 -12.11 -7.35
N PHE A 164 -20.51 -12.58 -7.43
CA PHE A 164 -19.62 -12.70 -6.29
C PHE A 164 -19.22 -11.30 -5.74
N PHE A 165 -18.91 -10.36 -6.60
CA PHE A 165 -18.61 -8.97 -6.21
C PHE A 165 -19.83 -8.25 -5.62
N CYS A 166 -21.04 -8.49 -6.14
CA CYS A 166 -22.29 -8.00 -5.56
C CYS A 166 -22.48 -8.51 -4.14
N ALA A 167 -22.35 -9.82 -3.92
CA ALA A 167 -22.47 -10.43 -2.58
C ALA A 167 -21.41 -9.90 -1.60
N ALA A 168 -20.17 -9.71 -2.05
CA ALA A 168 -19.10 -9.12 -1.23
C ALA A 168 -19.40 -7.67 -0.85
N CYS A 169 -20.00 -6.88 -1.75
CA CYS A 169 -20.45 -5.52 -1.46
C CYS A 169 -21.54 -5.48 -0.39
N ASP A 170 -22.53 -6.36 -0.47
CA ASP A 170 -23.63 -6.40 0.49
C ASP A 170 -23.16 -6.83 1.88
N CYS A 171 -22.23 -7.77 1.96
CA CYS A 171 -21.56 -8.13 3.22
C CYS A 171 -20.78 -6.96 3.82
N GLN A 172 -20.06 -6.16 3.01
CA GLN A 172 -19.33 -4.98 3.50
C GLN A 172 -20.29 -3.90 4.02
N LEU A 173 -21.40 -3.66 3.34
CA LEU A 173 -22.46 -2.76 3.81
C LEU A 173 -23.04 -3.22 5.15
N PHE A 174 -23.31 -4.50 5.30
CA PHE A 174 -23.83 -5.08 6.54
C PHE A 174 -22.86 -4.92 7.72
N LEU A 175 -21.56 -5.18 7.50
CA LEU A 175 -20.51 -4.99 8.51
C LEU A 175 -20.31 -3.52 8.87
N SER A 176 -20.40 -2.61 7.89
CA SER A 176 -20.27 -1.16 8.14
C SER A 176 -21.44 -0.62 8.97
N GLN A 177 -22.66 -1.11 8.75
CA GLN A 177 -23.85 -0.74 9.53
C GLN A 177 -23.79 -1.29 10.97
N ARG A 178 -23.23 -2.48 11.18
CA ARG A 178 -23.01 -3.02 12.54
C ARG A 178 -22.02 -2.18 13.33
N ASN A 179 -20.93 -1.76 12.72
CA ASN A 179 -19.92 -0.92 13.37
C ASN A 179 -20.47 0.48 13.72
N GLN A 180 -21.37 1.05 12.91
CA GLN A 180 -22.04 2.31 13.25
C GLN A 180 -23.00 2.18 14.43
N LYS A 181 -23.71 1.06 14.60
CA LYS A 181 -24.59 0.82 15.75
C LYS A 181 -23.84 0.60 17.06
N VAL A 182 -22.59 0.15 17.01
CA VAL A 182 -21.74 0.00 18.21
C VAL A 182 -21.09 1.33 18.61
N SER A 183 -20.84 2.25 17.67
CA SER A 183 -20.22 3.55 17.93
C SER A 183 -21.16 4.58 18.61
N THR A 184 -22.48 4.35 18.66
CA THR A 184 -23.41 5.28 19.31
C THR A 184 -23.56 5.05 20.82
N LYS A 185 -22.90 4.04 21.42
CA LYS A 185 -22.90 3.76 22.86
C LYS A 185 -21.50 3.71 23.46
N GLY A 186 -20.67 4.69 23.22
CA GLY A 186 -19.35 4.77 23.87
C GLY A 186 -18.44 5.75 23.15
N ARG A 187 -18.40 7.00 23.63
CA ARG A 187 -17.30 7.89 23.27
C ARG A 187 -16.03 7.36 23.93
N ASN A 188 -15.13 6.83 23.16
CA ASN A 188 -13.70 7.12 23.23
C ASN A 188 -12.97 6.36 22.12
N ALA A 189 -12.12 7.10 21.42
CA ALA A 189 -11.43 6.73 20.20
C ALA A 189 -10.30 5.73 20.45
N SER A 190 -10.21 4.73 19.60
CA SER A 190 -8.92 4.21 19.10
C SER A 190 -9.22 3.34 17.89
N GLY A 191 -8.59 3.67 16.76
CA GLY A 191 -8.76 2.97 15.49
C GLY A 191 -8.40 1.51 15.61
N GLY A 192 -9.38 0.65 15.43
CA GLY A 192 -9.22 -0.79 15.46
C GLY A 192 -8.46 -1.30 14.25
N ARG A 193 -7.21 -1.71 14.44
CA ARG A 193 -6.46 -2.55 13.50
C ARG A 193 -6.99 -3.98 13.64
N MET A 194 -7.57 -4.53 12.59
CA MET A 194 -8.00 -5.91 12.57
C MET A 194 -6.78 -6.80 12.27
N PHE A 195 -6.27 -7.46 13.31
CA PHE A 195 -5.28 -8.54 13.16
C PHE A 195 -6.05 -9.83 12.88
N CYS A 196 -5.86 -10.45 11.70
CA CYS A 196 -6.24 -11.84 11.49
C CYS A 196 -5.17 -12.76 12.11
N ASN A 197 -5.42 -13.23 13.33
CA ASN A 197 -4.68 -14.33 13.93
C ASN A 197 -5.27 -15.65 13.43
N HIS A 198 -4.61 -16.32 12.50
CA HIS A 198 -4.83 -17.74 12.29
C HIS A 198 -4.15 -18.52 13.41
N ARG A 199 -4.91 -18.95 14.41
CA ARG A 199 -4.50 -20.06 15.27
C ARG A 199 -4.80 -21.36 14.50
N ASN A 200 -3.74 -22.07 14.15
CA ASN A 200 -3.84 -23.48 13.83
C ASN A 200 -4.30 -24.23 15.09
N GLY A 201 -5.46 -24.85 15.03
CA GLY A 201 -5.93 -25.82 16.00
C GLY A 201 -5.81 -27.22 15.40
N ALA A 202 -5.27 -28.11 16.19
CA ALA A 202 -4.96 -29.51 15.93
C ALA A 202 -6.02 -30.29 15.17
#